data_70a49de51b372d42ad90c298a09d9dba
#
_entry.id   70a49de51b372d42ad90c298a09d9dba
#
_cell.length_a   1.000
_cell.length_b   1.000
_cell.length_c   1.000
_cell.angle_alpha   90.00
_cell.angle_beta   90.00
_cell.angle_gamma   90.00
#
_symmetry.space_group_name_H-M   'P 1'
#
loop_
_entity.id
_entity.type
_entity.pdbx_description
1 polymer ?
#
loop_
_entity_poly.entity_id
_entity_poly.type
_entity_poly.pdbx_seq_one_letter_code
_entity_poly.pdbx_strand_id
1 'polypeptide(L)'
;MSGGGGVNHRGWIVLESLASPDNLHCVDMFEDPAGGFGFELLRADPEDGGRWTAVGGFGSVRYKSAEEAAEAADEAVPWCALNRRTGIRMS
;
A
#
# COMPACT_ATOMS: atom_id res chain seq x y z
N MET A 1 -14.64 -12.74 4.74
CA MET A 1 -14.17 -12.50 4.22
C MET A 1 -13.23 -11.94 4.18
N SER A 2 -12.97 -11.85 4.07
CA SER A 2 -12.28 -11.47 3.85
C SER A 2 -11.37 -11.16 3.46
N GLY A 3 -10.89 -11.27 3.54
CA GLY A 3 -9.64 -11.35 3.06
C GLY A 3 -9.29 -10.15 2.35
N GLY A 4 -8.34 -9.96 1.77
CA GLY A 4 -7.89 -8.76 1.10
C GLY A 4 -9.03 -8.11 0.35
N GLY A 5 -8.91 -6.95 -0.13
CA GLY A 5 -9.91 -6.32 -0.95
C GLY A 5 -10.97 -5.55 -0.21
N GLY A 6 -10.66 -5.08 0.97
CA GLY A 6 -11.56 -4.18 1.66
C GLY A 6 -11.50 -2.78 1.07
N VAL A 7 -12.50 -1.98 1.39
CA VAL A 7 -12.53 -0.58 0.99
C VAL A 7 -12.00 0.25 2.15
N ASN A 8 -11.01 1.11 1.88
CA ASN A 8 -10.44 1.92 2.94
C ASN A 8 -11.29 3.17 3.19
N HIS A 9 -10.84 4.02 4.13
CA HIS A 9 -11.61 5.19 4.55
C HIS A 9 -11.77 6.23 3.43
N ARG A 10 -11.01 6.11 2.36
CA ARG A 10 -11.14 7.00 1.20
C ARG A 10 -12.02 6.43 0.11
N GLY A 11 -12.58 5.24 0.32
CA GLY A 11 -13.40 4.57 -0.67
C GLY A 11 -12.61 3.83 -1.72
N TRP A 12 -11.30 3.68 -1.55
CA TRP A 12 -10.46 2.95 -2.49
C TRP A 12 -10.50 1.47 -2.18
N ILE A 13 -10.43 0.65 -3.22
CA ILE A 13 -10.44 -0.80 -3.08
C ILE A 13 -8.99 -1.25 -2.87
N VAL A 14 -8.69 -1.78 -1.69
CA VAL A 14 -7.33 -2.24 -1.38
C VAL A 14 -7.12 -3.60 -2.00
N LEU A 15 -6.15 -3.67 -2.90
CA LEU A 15 -5.84 -4.90 -3.64
C LEU A 15 -4.82 -5.74 -2.91
N GLU A 16 -3.85 -5.10 -2.25
CA GLU A 16 -2.77 -5.79 -1.59
C GLU A 16 -2.17 -4.87 -0.54
N SER A 17 -1.80 -5.42 0.60
CA SER A 17 -1.10 -4.69 1.64
C SER A 17 0.21 -5.39 1.94
N LEU A 18 1.31 -4.63 1.93
CA LEU A 18 2.64 -5.15 2.18
C LEU A 18 3.23 -4.44 3.38
N ALA A 19 3.67 -5.21 4.37
CA ALA A 19 4.26 -4.64 5.57
C ALA A 19 5.79 -4.64 5.46
N SER A 20 6.42 -3.62 6.05
CA SER A 20 7.87 -3.57 6.13
C SER A 20 8.38 -4.60 7.12
N PRO A 21 9.67 -4.96 7.04
CA PRO A 21 10.24 -5.96 7.97
C PRO A 21 10.10 -5.57 9.44
N ASP A 22 10.09 -4.28 9.75
CA ASP A 22 9.95 -3.82 11.14
C ASP A 22 8.50 -3.62 11.55
N ASN A 23 7.56 -3.83 10.63
CA ASN A 23 6.12 -3.65 10.86
C ASN A 23 5.72 -2.23 11.22
N LEU A 24 6.59 -1.26 10.95
CA LEU A 24 6.28 0.15 11.22
C LEU A 24 5.79 0.88 9.98
N HIS A 25 5.87 0.24 8.83
CA HIS A 25 5.39 0.81 7.57
C HIS A 25 4.58 -0.23 6.82
N CYS A 26 3.69 0.27 5.97
CA CYS A 26 2.84 -0.58 5.15
C CYS A 26 2.58 0.14 3.84
N VAL A 27 2.54 -0.61 2.75
CA VAL A 27 2.12 -0.08 1.46
C VAL A 27 0.82 -0.74 1.08
N ASP A 28 -0.20 0.07 0.84
CA ASP A 28 -1.48 -0.41 0.33
C ASP A 28 -1.55 -0.12 -1.16
N MET A 29 -1.68 -1.18 -1.94
CA MET A 29 -1.97 -1.06 -3.37
C MET A 29 -3.48 -1.00 -3.52
N PHE A 30 -3.97 -0.04 -4.32
CA PHE A 30 -5.42 0.14 -4.39
C PHE A 30 -5.89 0.44 -5.80
N GLU A 31 -7.17 0.23 -6.00
CA GLU A 31 -7.88 0.68 -7.19
C GLU A 31 -8.84 1.79 -6.76
N ASP A 32 -8.79 2.90 -7.50
CA ASP A 32 -9.69 4.02 -7.24
C ASP A 32 -10.95 3.83 -8.09
N PRO A 33 -12.13 3.70 -7.48
CA PRO A 33 -13.35 3.53 -8.27
C PRO A 33 -13.60 4.68 -9.25
N ALA A 34 -13.05 5.86 -8.96
CA ALA A 34 -13.18 7.00 -9.88
C ALA A 34 -12.24 6.88 -11.08
N GLY A 35 -11.32 5.94 -11.06
CA GLY A 35 -10.41 5.66 -12.18
C GLY A 35 -8.97 5.58 -11.74
N GLY A 36 -8.28 4.53 -12.21
CA GLY A 36 -6.85 4.39 -12.00
C GLY A 36 -6.48 3.54 -10.82
N PHE A 37 -5.18 3.31 -10.70
CA PHE A 37 -4.60 2.50 -9.64
C PHE A 37 -3.52 3.30 -8.94
N GLY A 38 -3.20 2.92 -7.71
CA GLY A 38 -2.18 3.63 -6.98
C GLY A 38 -1.69 2.85 -5.79
N PHE A 39 -0.83 3.49 -5.01
CA PHE A 39 -0.36 2.93 -3.76
C PHE A 39 -0.24 4.04 -2.73
N GLU A 40 -0.25 3.64 -1.48
CA GLU A 40 -0.13 4.58 -0.37
C GLU A 40 0.85 4.00 0.63
N LEU A 41 1.80 4.82 1.08
CA LEU A 41 2.73 4.42 2.12
C LEU A 41 2.18 4.90 3.45
N LEU A 42 2.08 3.98 4.40
CA LEU A 42 1.51 4.26 5.72
C LEU A 42 2.57 3.98 6.77
N ARG A 43 2.57 4.79 7.80
CA ARG A 43 3.48 4.64 8.92
C ARG A 43 2.68 4.45 10.19
N ALA A 44 3.07 3.46 10.98
CA ALA A 44 2.49 3.28 12.30
C ALA A 44 3.14 4.25 13.27
N ASP A 45 2.32 4.91 14.07
CA ASP A 45 2.82 5.88 15.05
C ASP A 45 2.62 5.29 16.44
N PRO A 46 3.70 4.80 17.07
CA PRO A 46 3.57 4.21 18.42
C PRO A 46 3.07 5.19 19.45
N GLU A 47 3.39 6.46 19.31
CA GLU A 47 2.96 7.49 20.25
C GLU A 47 1.48 7.79 20.13
N ASP A 48 0.89 7.46 19.00
CA ASP A 48 -0.51 7.71 18.72
C ASP A 48 -1.31 6.41 18.73
N GLY A 49 -0.91 5.48 19.58
CA GLY A 49 -1.62 4.22 19.73
C GLY A 49 -1.48 3.27 18.57
N GLY A 50 -0.44 3.43 17.77
CA GLY A 50 -0.23 2.55 16.61
C GLY A 50 -1.07 2.93 15.41
N ARG A 51 -1.61 4.14 15.40
CA ARG A 51 -2.42 4.58 14.27
C ARG A 51 -1.58 4.67 12.99
N TRP A 52 -2.17 4.26 11.90
CA TRP A 52 -1.52 4.33 10.59
C TRP A 52 -1.77 5.71 9.96
N THR A 53 -0.70 6.33 9.48
CA THR A 53 -0.78 7.65 8.88
C THR A 53 -0.11 7.60 7.52
N ALA A 54 -0.79 8.16 6.51
CA ALA A 54 -0.23 8.24 5.16
C ALA A 54 0.94 9.23 5.14
N VAL A 55 2.03 8.82 4.50
CA VAL A 55 3.22 9.66 4.37
C VAL A 55 3.67 9.68 2.92
N GLY A 56 4.40 10.73 2.54
CA GLY A 56 5.01 10.82 1.23
C GLY A 56 4.10 11.27 0.10
N GLY A 57 2.80 11.36 0.33
CA GLY A 57 1.88 11.88 -0.68
C GLY A 57 1.69 10.97 -1.89
N PHE A 58 2.07 9.71 -1.80
CA PHE A 58 1.99 8.80 -2.94
C PHE A 58 0.55 8.51 -3.35
N GLY A 59 -0.37 8.57 -2.41
CA GLY A 59 -1.77 8.24 -2.67
C GLY A 59 -2.48 9.19 -3.63
N SER A 60 -1.86 10.33 -3.96
CA SER A 60 -2.47 11.29 -4.88
C SER A 60 -2.15 11.02 -6.34
N VAL A 61 -1.28 10.05 -6.61
CA VAL A 61 -0.85 9.73 -7.98
C VAL A 61 -1.65 8.55 -8.49
N ARG A 62 -2.01 8.57 -9.78
CA ARG A 62 -2.75 7.48 -10.41
C ARG A 62 -1.96 6.91 -11.58
N TYR A 63 -2.08 5.59 -11.75
CA TYR A 63 -1.41 4.85 -12.79
C TYR A 63 -2.47 4.11 -13.60
N LYS A 64 -2.10 3.68 -14.80
CA LYS A 64 -3.04 3.07 -15.72
C LYS A 64 -3.40 1.64 -15.33
N SER A 65 -2.51 0.96 -14.62
CA SER A 65 -2.71 -0.43 -14.27
C SER A 65 -2.15 -0.70 -12.89
N ALA A 66 -2.58 -1.81 -12.30
CA ALA A 66 -2.03 -2.25 -11.03
C ALA A 66 -0.55 -2.55 -11.15
N GLU A 67 -0.10 -3.05 -12.31
CA GLU A 67 1.30 -3.34 -12.54
C GLU A 67 2.15 -2.08 -12.53
N GLU A 68 1.66 -1.01 -13.17
CA GLU A 68 2.38 0.25 -13.15
C GLU A 68 2.47 0.82 -11.76
N ALA A 69 1.39 0.73 -11.00
CA ALA A 69 1.38 1.20 -9.62
C ALA A 69 2.37 0.39 -8.78
N ALA A 70 2.43 -0.92 -9.00
CA ALA A 70 3.35 -1.78 -8.26
C ALA A 70 4.81 -1.44 -8.57
N GLU A 71 5.12 -1.17 -9.83
CA GLU A 71 6.47 -0.78 -10.22
C GLU A 71 6.86 0.53 -9.58
N ALA A 72 5.94 1.49 -9.55
CA ALA A 72 6.21 2.77 -8.92
C ALA A 72 6.42 2.60 -7.42
N ALA A 73 5.65 1.72 -6.79
CA ALA A 73 5.80 1.44 -5.37
C ALA A 73 7.16 0.81 -5.09
N ASP A 74 7.59 -0.11 -5.95
CA ASP A 74 8.89 -0.77 -5.78
C ASP A 74 10.04 0.23 -5.85
N GLU A 75 9.91 1.21 -6.74
CA GLU A 75 10.94 2.25 -6.85
C GLU A 75 10.95 3.20 -5.67
N ALA A 76 9.77 3.59 -5.23
CA ALA A 76 9.64 4.55 -4.14
C ALA A 76 9.91 3.92 -2.78
N VAL A 77 9.60 2.64 -2.64
CA VAL A 77 9.69 1.92 -1.37
C VAL A 77 10.44 0.61 -1.62
N PRO A 78 11.77 0.62 -1.53
CA PRO A 78 12.58 -0.55 -1.93
C PRO A 78 12.25 -1.85 -1.22
N TRP A 79 11.84 -1.80 0.06
CA TRP A 79 11.51 -3.05 0.76
C TRP A 79 10.25 -3.72 0.19
N CYS A 80 9.45 -2.96 -0.55
CA CYS A 80 8.26 -3.50 -1.21
C CYS A 80 8.64 -4.52 -2.26
N ALA A 81 9.63 -4.18 -3.11
CA ALA A 81 10.11 -5.07 -4.14
C ALA A 81 10.74 -6.31 -3.52
N LEU A 82 11.49 -6.12 -2.44
CA LEU A 82 12.14 -7.23 -1.76
C LEU A 82 11.12 -8.23 -1.22
N ASN A 83 10.08 -7.73 -0.57
CA ASN A 83 9.04 -8.58 -0.03
C ASN A 83 8.35 -9.38 -1.13
N ARG A 84 8.06 -8.72 -2.24
CA ARG A 84 7.37 -9.36 -3.35
C ARG A 84 8.24 -10.42 -3.99
N ARG A 85 9.54 -10.12 -4.12
CA ARG A 85 10.50 -11.02 -4.77
C ARG A 85 10.73 -12.29 -3.95
N THR A 86 10.75 -12.17 -2.64
CA THR A 86 10.96 -13.33 -1.77
C THR A 86 9.69 -14.14 -1.56
N GLY A 87 8.56 -13.62 -2.00
CA GLY A 87 7.29 -14.31 -1.81
C GLY A 87 6.72 -14.14 -0.42
N ILE A 88 7.35 -13.37 0.42
CA ILE A 88 6.86 -13.10 1.77
C ILE A 88 5.86 -11.96 1.69
N ARG A 89 4.62 -12.25 2.01
CA ARG A 89 3.61 -11.20 2.02
C ARG A 89 2.57 -11.47 3.08
N MET A 90 1.90 -10.41 3.44
CA MET A 90 0.79 -10.47 4.37
C MET A 90 -0.42 -11.02 3.62
N SER A 91 -0.90 -12.14 4.03
CA SER A 91 -2.06 -12.72 3.34
C SER A 91 -3.14 -13.08 4.32
#